data_8420ebf255a67a16ef3d885d18dcf382
#
_entry.id   8420ebf255a67a16ef3d885d18dcf382
#
_cell.length_a   1.000
_cell.length_b   1.000
_cell.length_c   1.000
_cell.angle_alpha   90.00
_cell.angle_beta   90.00
_cell.angle_gamma   90.00
#
_symmetry.space_group_name_H-M   'P 1'
#
loop_
_entity.id
_entity.type
_entity.pdbx_description
1 polymer ?
#
loop_
_entity_poly.entity_id
_entity_poly.type
_entity_poly.pdbx_seq_one_letter_code
_entity_poly.pdbx_strand_id
1 'polypeptide(L)'
;NGDIDTIRQVVNYRDHFWDGFDFTDERLLYTPVVSNKLRRYIKELTPQRPDSIIKVSDAIIRRVIPYKPYFQYFANWIAMQYENTKTTVMDGEAAYVHIVKNFFTPELAYWDKPDNLAKLQKHVQEMEASLMGRKGPDVVAKNPQGIEKSIYEIKAPVIVVFMYSPDCEHCQKDADEIQRIYTKWKDKGVEFYAIAVNTTDAEWRAFINLHKFTFINVFDPTNRAIYAKYYVDVTPELYVLDKNRTIVAKNLHAEQLEAIFEKELRKL
;
A
#
# COMPACT_ATOMS: atom_id res chain seq x y z
N ASN A 1 -10.43 -16.31 -28.92
CA ASN A 1 -9.83 -15.33 -29.85
C ASN A 1 -10.48 -13.94 -29.74
N GLY A 2 -11.74 -13.79 -29.29
CA GLY A 2 -12.39 -12.50 -29.12
C GLY A 2 -11.77 -11.61 -28.04
N ASP A 3 -11.28 -12.18 -26.94
CA ASP A 3 -10.75 -11.41 -25.80
C ASP A 3 -9.43 -10.69 -26.13
N ILE A 4 -8.59 -11.26 -26.98
CA ILE A 4 -7.30 -10.65 -27.37
C ILE A 4 -7.55 -9.40 -28.22
N ASP A 5 -8.56 -9.40 -29.05
CA ASP A 5 -8.93 -8.26 -29.89
C ASP A 5 -9.46 -7.10 -29.05
N THR A 6 -10.27 -7.39 -28.04
CA THR A 6 -10.82 -6.38 -27.12
C THR A 6 -9.71 -5.70 -26.30
N ILE A 7 -8.73 -6.45 -25.80
CA ILE A 7 -7.60 -5.90 -25.06
C ILE A 7 -6.77 -4.97 -25.95
N ARG A 8 -6.47 -5.40 -27.18
CA ARG A 8 -5.72 -4.56 -28.16
C ARG A 8 -6.47 -3.28 -28.48
N GLN A 9 -7.78 -3.34 -28.65
CA GLN A 9 -8.61 -2.16 -28.93
C GLN A 9 -8.58 -1.17 -27.76
N VAL A 10 -8.70 -1.65 -26.51
CA VAL A 10 -8.61 -0.80 -25.32
C VAL A 10 -7.23 -0.16 -25.18
N VAL A 11 -6.15 -0.92 -25.42
CA VAL A 11 -4.79 -0.39 -25.38
C VAL A 11 -4.59 0.69 -26.46
N ASN A 12 -5.00 0.40 -27.70
CA ASN A 12 -4.89 1.36 -28.79
C ASN A 12 -5.72 2.63 -28.53
N TYR A 13 -6.95 2.48 -28.02
CA TYR A 13 -7.80 3.62 -27.65
C TYR A 13 -7.17 4.47 -26.55
N ARG A 14 -6.59 3.84 -25.53
CA ARG A 14 -5.90 4.53 -24.44
C ARG A 14 -4.67 5.27 -24.94
N ASP A 15 -3.88 4.66 -25.80
CA ASP A 15 -2.63 5.25 -26.31
C ASP A 15 -2.90 6.51 -27.17
N HIS A 16 -4.06 6.59 -27.82
CA HIS A 16 -4.54 7.74 -28.60
C HIS A 16 -5.54 8.65 -27.87
N PHE A 17 -5.79 8.39 -26.59
CA PHE A 17 -6.87 9.04 -25.83
C PHE A 17 -6.74 10.57 -25.72
N TRP A 18 -5.51 11.06 -25.74
CA TRP A 18 -5.18 12.48 -25.61
C TRP A 18 -4.82 13.13 -26.97
N ASP A 19 -4.97 12.42 -28.07
CA ASP A 19 -4.72 13.00 -29.38
C ASP A 19 -5.76 14.07 -29.71
N GLY A 20 -5.28 15.19 -30.29
CA GLY A 20 -6.13 16.35 -30.59
C GLY A 20 -6.60 17.15 -29.36
N PHE A 21 -6.16 16.78 -28.13
CA PHE A 21 -6.45 17.59 -26.95
C PHE A 21 -5.50 18.79 -26.85
N ASP A 22 -6.07 20.00 -26.74
CA ASP A 22 -5.28 21.23 -26.66
C ASP A 22 -4.93 21.56 -25.20
N PHE A 23 -3.69 21.25 -24.80
CA PHE A 23 -3.17 21.59 -23.49
C PHE A 23 -2.77 23.07 -23.34
N THR A 24 -2.90 23.89 -24.38
CA THR A 24 -2.67 25.34 -24.27
C THR A 24 -3.92 26.08 -23.80
N ASP A 25 -5.11 25.48 -23.92
CA ASP A 25 -6.36 26.08 -23.45
C ASP A 25 -6.60 25.78 -21.97
N GLU A 26 -6.07 26.66 -21.10
CA GLU A 26 -6.21 26.55 -19.64
C GLU A 26 -7.67 26.66 -19.14
N ARG A 27 -8.60 27.24 -19.94
CA ARG A 27 -10.02 27.38 -19.56
C ARG A 27 -10.67 26.02 -19.36
N LEU A 28 -10.20 24.97 -20.05
CA LEU A 28 -10.71 23.62 -19.92
C LEU A 28 -10.52 23.04 -18.50
N LEU A 29 -9.49 23.48 -17.76
CA LEU A 29 -9.25 23.06 -16.36
C LEU A 29 -10.38 23.47 -15.41
N TYR A 30 -11.13 24.51 -15.75
CA TYR A 30 -12.27 24.98 -14.97
C TYR A 30 -13.60 24.33 -15.38
N THR A 31 -13.52 23.32 -16.24
CA THR A 31 -14.67 22.55 -16.73
C THR A 31 -14.58 21.08 -16.29
N PRO A 32 -15.71 20.34 -16.29
CA PRO A 32 -15.68 18.90 -16.05
C PRO A 32 -14.96 18.08 -17.12
N VAL A 33 -14.61 18.68 -18.26
CA VAL A 33 -14.01 17.98 -19.42
C VAL A 33 -12.68 17.33 -19.01
N VAL A 34 -11.77 18.11 -18.43
CA VAL A 34 -10.43 17.62 -18.05
C VAL A 34 -10.53 16.59 -16.93
N SER A 35 -11.26 16.89 -15.87
CA SER A 35 -11.39 15.97 -14.72
C SER A 35 -12.00 14.64 -15.11
N ASN A 36 -13.08 14.65 -15.91
CA ASN A 36 -13.73 13.43 -16.41
C ASN A 36 -12.81 12.64 -17.36
N LYS A 37 -12.11 13.36 -18.26
CA LYS A 37 -11.17 12.73 -19.19
C LYS A 37 -10.00 12.09 -18.46
N LEU A 38 -9.39 12.77 -17.48
CA LEU A 38 -8.31 12.26 -16.68
C LEU A 38 -8.76 11.05 -15.82
N ARG A 39 -9.93 11.15 -15.16
CA ARG A 39 -10.50 10.05 -14.39
C ARG A 39 -10.70 8.81 -15.26
N ARG A 40 -11.31 8.98 -16.44
CA ARG A 40 -11.51 7.87 -17.38
C ARG A 40 -10.21 7.23 -17.82
N TYR A 41 -9.21 8.05 -18.14
CA TYR A 41 -7.88 7.57 -18.56
C TYR A 41 -7.19 6.75 -17.48
N ILE A 42 -7.14 7.27 -16.25
CA ILE A 42 -6.42 6.65 -15.13
C ILE A 42 -7.21 5.50 -14.48
N LYS A 43 -8.53 5.64 -14.28
CA LYS A 43 -9.32 4.67 -13.50
C LYS A 43 -10.04 3.63 -14.36
N GLU A 44 -10.45 3.98 -15.58
CA GLU A 44 -11.31 3.10 -16.40
C GLU A 44 -10.53 2.41 -17.53
N LEU A 45 -9.62 3.13 -18.19
CA LEU A 45 -8.83 2.61 -19.31
C LEU A 45 -7.49 1.99 -18.89
N THR A 46 -7.07 2.20 -17.64
CA THR A 46 -5.81 1.66 -17.10
C THR A 46 -6.12 0.49 -16.17
N PRO A 47 -5.48 -0.68 -16.37
CA PRO A 47 -5.59 -1.77 -15.41
C PRO A 47 -5.19 -1.28 -14.01
N GLN A 48 -6.02 -1.54 -13.00
CA GLN A 48 -5.81 -1.05 -11.64
C GLN A 48 -4.79 -1.94 -10.90
N ARG A 49 -3.57 -1.90 -11.39
CA ARG A 49 -2.37 -2.53 -10.81
C ARG A 49 -1.25 -1.49 -10.77
N PRO A 50 -0.41 -1.48 -9.73
CA PRO A 50 0.64 -0.48 -9.54
C PRO A 50 1.49 -0.21 -10.78
N ASP A 51 2.03 -1.24 -11.41
CA ASP A 51 2.90 -1.09 -12.60
C ASP A 51 2.18 -0.38 -13.76
N SER A 52 0.91 -0.74 -14.02
CA SER A 52 0.12 -0.15 -15.10
C SER A 52 -0.23 1.30 -14.80
N ILE A 53 -0.60 1.57 -13.54
CA ILE A 53 -0.92 2.90 -13.05
C ILE A 53 0.32 3.80 -13.15
N ILE A 54 1.46 3.33 -12.65
CA ILE A 54 2.73 4.07 -12.70
C ILE A 54 3.09 4.39 -14.14
N LYS A 55 3.08 3.41 -15.04
CA LYS A 55 3.43 3.59 -16.45
C LYS A 55 2.57 4.64 -17.13
N VAL A 56 1.26 4.56 -16.94
CA VAL A 56 0.31 5.46 -17.61
C VAL A 56 0.35 6.86 -17.00
N SER A 57 0.47 6.95 -15.67
CA SER A 57 0.59 8.22 -14.95
C SER A 57 1.88 8.95 -15.32
N ASP A 58 3.00 8.24 -15.34
CA ASP A 58 4.30 8.80 -15.73
C ASP A 58 4.24 9.38 -17.14
N ALA A 59 3.66 8.64 -18.09
CA ALA A 59 3.55 9.08 -19.48
C ALA A 59 2.73 10.36 -19.63
N ILE A 60 1.55 10.44 -19.00
CA ILE A 60 0.69 11.62 -19.14
C ILE A 60 1.21 12.83 -18.35
N ILE A 61 1.77 12.62 -17.17
CA ILE A 61 2.35 13.73 -16.39
C ILE A 61 3.55 14.33 -17.16
N ARG A 62 4.44 13.50 -17.72
CA ARG A 62 5.57 13.99 -18.52
C ARG A 62 5.12 14.76 -19.76
N ARG A 63 4.04 14.31 -20.41
CA ARG A 63 3.47 15.00 -21.58
C ARG A 63 3.01 16.43 -21.26
N VAL A 64 2.53 16.67 -20.04
CA VAL A 64 1.98 17.97 -19.63
C VAL A 64 2.98 18.87 -18.88
N ILE A 65 4.21 18.44 -18.62
CA ILE A 65 5.23 19.28 -17.97
C ILE A 65 5.37 20.69 -18.63
N PRO A 66 5.37 20.82 -19.99
CA PRO A 66 5.44 22.13 -20.62
C PRO A 66 4.22 23.03 -20.35
N TYR A 67 3.10 22.47 -19.95
CA TYR A 67 1.83 23.15 -19.71
C TYR A 67 1.58 23.26 -18.19
N LYS A 68 2.22 24.23 -17.55
CA LYS A 68 2.30 24.34 -16.08
C LYS A 68 0.98 24.11 -15.32
N PRO A 69 -0.16 24.74 -15.66
CA PRO A 69 -1.42 24.50 -14.94
C PRO A 69 -1.93 23.04 -15.07
N TYR A 70 -1.78 22.45 -16.25
CA TYR A 70 -2.12 21.04 -16.47
C TYR A 70 -1.19 20.10 -15.71
N PHE A 71 0.12 20.40 -15.71
CA PHE A 71 1.08 19.61 -14.95
C PHE A 71 0.78 19.61 -13.45
N GLN A 72 0.56 20.79 -12.87
CA GLN A 72 0.15 20.89 -11.47
C GLN A 72 -1.13 20.11 -11.20
N TYR A 73 -2.15 20.29 -12.02
CA TYR A 73 -3.44 19.63 -11.85
C TYR A 73 -3.31 18.10 -11.95
N PHE A 74 -2.64 17.59 -13.00
CA PHE A 74 -2.51 16.15 -13.25
C PHE A 74 -1.67 15.47 -12.17
N ALA A 75 -0.51 16.03 -11.83
CA ALA A 75 0.35 15.47 -10.78
C ALA A 75 -0.38 15.36 -9.45
N ASN A 76 -1.04 16.45 -9.00
CA ASN A 76 -1.77 16.46 -7.74
C ASN A 76 -2.98 15.51 -7.80
N TRP A 77 -3.80 15.58 -8.85
CA TRP A 77 -5.00 14.76 -8.95
C TRP A 77 -4.66 13.26 -8.93
N ILE A 78 -3.66 12.84 -9.72
CA ILE A 78 -3.29 11.43 -9.80
C ILE A 78 -2.67 10.96 -8.47
N ALA A 79 -1.75 11.73 -7.87
CA ALA A 79 -1.16 11.40 -6.57
C ALA A 79 -2.26 11.16 -5.52
N MET A 80 -3.21 12.08 -5.39
CA MET A 80 -4.33 11.98 -4.44
C MET A 80 -5.22 10.74 -4.65
N GLN A 81 -5.29 10.18 -5.87
CA GLN A 81 -6.08 8.96 -6.12
C GLN A 81 -5.46 7.70 -5.51
N TYR A 82 -4.16 7.73 -5.24
CA TYR A 82 -3.37 6.58 -4.79
C TYR A 82 -2.69 6.81 -3.44
N GLU A 83 -3.03 7.89 -2.76
CA GLU A 83 -2.68 8.08 -1.34
C GLU A 83 -3.28 6.93 -0.52
N ASN A 84 -2.52 6.41 0.45
CA ASN A 84 -2.81 5.16 1.16
C ASN A 84 -4.26 5.08 1.68
N THR A 85 -4.74 6.13 2.32
CA THR A 85 -6.10 6.16 2.90
C THR A 85 -7.24 6.26 1.88
N LYS A 86 -6.94 6.47 0.59
CA LYS A 86 -7.94 6.75 -0.47
C LYS A 86 -8.00 5.67 -1.54
N THR A 87 -7.02 4.79 -1.59
CA THR A 87 -6.97 3.75 -2.62
C THR A 87 -7.45 2.40 -2.09
N THR A 88 -8.23 1.69 -2.92
CA THR A 88 -8.61 0.29 -2.70
C THR A 88 -7.76 -0.66 -3.56
N VAL A 89 -6.79 -0.13 -4.29
CA VAL A 89 -5.87 -0.92 -5.10
C VAL A 89 -4.78 -1.47 -4.18
N MET A 90 -4.58 -2.78 -4.19
CA MET A 90 -3.48 -3.40 -3.45
C MET A 90 -2.15 -2.75 -3.85
N ASP A 91 -1.39 -2.25 -2.85
CA ASP A 91 -0.15 -1.48 -3.06
C ASP A 91 -0.32 -0.25 -4.00
N GLY A 92 -1.52 0.34 -4.02
CA GLY A 92 -1.80 1.54 -4.83
C GLY A 92 -0.89 2.71 -4.49
N GLU A 93 -0.42 2.77 -3.24
CA GLU A 93 0.55 3.75 -2.77
C GLU A 93 1.91 3.68 -3.50
N ALA A 94 2.25 2.56 -4.16
CA ALA A 94 3.44 2.52 -5.02
C ALA A 94 3.35 3.56 -6.17
N ALA A 95 2.14 3.80 -6.69
CA ALA A 95 1.92 4.86 -7.67
C ALA A 95 2.05 6.26 -7.03
N TYR A 96 1.52 6.46 -5.83
CA TYR A 96 1.72 7.69 -5.06
C TYR A 96 3.19 7.98 -4.82
N VAL A 97 3.93 7.01 -4.28
CA VAL A 97 5.37 7.11 -4.03
C VAL A 97 6.13 7.46 -5.32
N HIS A 98 5.84 6.75 -6.42
CA HIS A 98 6.47 7.02 -7.71
C HIS A 98 6.21 8.46 -8.20
N ILE A 99 4.96 8.92 -8.15
CA ILE A 99 4.58 10.25 -8.64
C ILE A 99 5.22 11.34 -7.79
N VAL A 100 5.16 11.22 -6.46
CA VAL A 100 5.75 12.21 -5.56
C VAL A 100 7.27 12.27 -5.74
N LYS A 101 7.96 11.12 -5.76
CA LYS A 101 9.43 11.08 -5.94
C LYS A 101 9.89 11.76 -7.22
N ASN A 102 9.15 11.58 -8.31
CA ASN A 102 9.61 12.02 -9.64
C ASN A 102 9.08 13.39 -10.06
N PHE A 103 7.96 13.86 -9.49
CA PHE A 103 7.30 15.08 -9.97
C PHE A 103 7.10 16.15 -8.90
N PHE A 104 7.18 15.80 -7.60
CA PHE A 104 7.11 16.78 -6.52
C PHE A 104 8.53 17.14 -6.03
N THR A 105 9.35 17.60 -6.98
CA THR A 105 10.71 18.04 -6.72
C THR A 105 10.80 19.57 -6.75
N PRO A 106 11.85 20.18 -6.14
CA PRO A 106 12.02 21.63 -6.15
C PRO A 106 12.06 22.24 -7.58
N GLU A 107 12.53 21.46 -8.57
CA GLU A 107 12.63 21.91 -9.97
C GLU A 107 11.28 21.91 -10.69
N LEU A 108 10.40 20.98 -10.34
CA LEU A 108 9.14 20.75 -11.05
C LEU A 108 7.92 21.29 -10.32
N ALA A 109 7.84 21.11 -8.99
CA ALA A 109 6.67 21.46 -8.19
C ALA A 109 6.70 22.92 -7.71
N TYR A 110 6.70 23.85 -8.65
CA TYR A 110 6.75 25.30 -8.43
C TYR A 110 5.60 25.86 -7.58
N TRP A 111 4.53 25.09 -7.38
CA TRP A 111 3.33 25.48 -6.61
C TRP A 111 3.46 25.23 -5.11
N ASP A 112 4.53 24.57 -4.66
CA ASP A 112 4.71 24.27 -3.25
C ASP A 112 6.06 24.81 -2.72
N LYS A 113 6.14 24.95 -1.42
CA LYS A 113 7.33 25.48 -0.75
C LYS A 113 8.40 24.39 -0.61
N PRO A 114 9.71 24.72 -0.71
CA PRO A 114 10.78 23.74 -0.58
C PRO A 114 10.71 22.91 0.70
N ASP A 115 10.34 23.49 1.84
CA ASP A 115 10.21 22.78 3.12
C ASP A 115 9.09 21.74 3.11
N ASN A 116 7.98 22.03 2.43
CA ASN A 116 6.87 21.09 2.27
C ASN A 116 7.29 19.92 1.35
N LEU A 117 7.95 20.26 0.24
CA LEU A 117 8.48 19.25 -0.69
C LEU A 117 9.48 18.34 -0.01
N ALA A 118 10.39 18.88 0.82
CA ALA A 118 11.35 18.08 1.58
C ALA A 118 10.65 17.11 2.56
N LYS A 119 9.60 17.57 3.25
CA LYS A 119 8.79 16.72 4.14
C LYS A 119 8.08 15.60 3.34
N LEU A 120 7.50 15.97 2.20
CA LEU A 120 6.79 15.04 1.34
C LEU A 120 7.74 13.98 0.76
N GLN A 121 8.94 14.38 0.30
CA GLN A 121 9.97 13.46 -0.18
C GLN A 121 10.45 12.49 0.92
N LYS A 122 10.64 12.99 2.14
CA LYS A 122 10.98 12.14 3.29
C LYS A 122 9.86 11.15 3.58
N HIS A 123 8.62 11.59 3.59
CA HIS A 123 7.45 10.74 3.82
C HIS A 123 7.38 9.57 2.83
N VAL A 124 7.48 9.85 1.52
CA VAL A 124 7.44 8.77 0.52
C VAL A 124 8.67 7.87 0.54
N GLN A 125 9.81 8.37 1.00
CA GLN A 125 11.00 7.54 1.23
C GLN A 125 10.76 6.52 2.37
N GLU A 126 10.07 6.93 3.44
CA GLU A 126 9.67 6.03 4.53
C GLU A 126 8.67 4.98 4.03
N MET A 127 7.67 5.38 3.24
CA MET A 127 6.69 4.47 2.62
C MET A 127 7.34 3.43 1.69
N GLU A 128 8.38 3.81 0.96
CA GLU A 128 9.02 2.93 -0.05
C GLU A 128 9.55 1.62 0.53
N ALA A 129 9.94 1.60 1.80
CA ALA A 129 10.48 0.42 2.46
C ALA A 129 9.46 -0.72 2.60
N SER A 130 8.17 -0.41 2.61
CA SER A 130 7.07 -1.37 2.81
C SER A 130 6.20 -1.60 1.57
N LEU A 131 6.67 -1.24 0.38
CA LEU A 131 5.99 -1.56 -0.88
C LEU A 131 6.14 -3.03 -1.27
N MET A 132 5.19 -3.55 -2.05
CA MET A 132 5.28 -4.91 -2.59
C MET A 132 6.56 -5.12 -3.39
N GLY A 133 7.10 -6.34 -3.31
CA GLY A 133 8.37 -6.70 -3.94
C GLY A 133 9.61 -6.28 -3.15
N ARG A 134 9.47 -5.43 -2.13
CA ARG A 134 10.57 -5.11 -1.21
C ARG A 134 10.72 -6.20 -0.16
N LYS A 135 11.91 -6.30 0.43
CA LYS A 135 12.15 -7.16 1.58
C LYS A 135 11.46 -6.53 2.80
N GLY A 136 10.52 -7.25 3.40
CA GLY A 136 9.82 -6.78 4.60
C GLY A 136 10.83 -6.51 5.71
N PRO A 137 10.78 -5.35 6.36
CA PRO A 137 11.70 -5.02 7.43
C PRO A 137 11.63 -6.03 8.59
N ASP A 138 12.77 -6.34 9.21
CA ASP A 138 12.76 -7.12 10.44
C ASP A 138 12.29 -6.27 11.61
N VAL A 139 11.35 -6.78 12.37
CA VAL A 139 10.91 -6.19 13.64
C VAL A 139 11.29 -7.14 14.75
N VAL A 140 12.02 -6.62 15.74
CA VAL A 140 12.38 -7.34 16.96
C VAL A 140 11.69 -6.66 18.13
N ALA A 141 10.80 -7.39 18.80
CA ALA A 141 10.08 -6.88 19.97
C ALA A 141 9.74 -8.02 20.96
N LYS A 142 9.33 -7.66 22.17
CA LYS A 142 9.09 -8.63 23.23
C LYS A 142 7.69 -9.21 23.17
N ASN A 143 7.60 -10.52 23.35
CA ASN A 143 6.34 -11.22 23.54
C ASN A 143 5.82 -11.08 24.98
N PRO A 144 4.62 -11.62 25.32
CA PRO A 144 4.06 -11.53 26.67
C PRO A 144 4.94 -12.15 27.78
N GLN A 145 5.85 -13.03 27.43
CA GLN A 145 6.81 -13.63 28.35
C GLN A 145 8.10 -12.81 28.50
N GLY A 146 8.19 -11.66 27.84
CA GLY A 146 9.38 -10.80 27.84
C GLY A 146 10.53 -11.29 26.95
N ILE A 147 10.27 -12.32 26.12
CA ILE A 147 11.27 -12.89 25.20
C ILE A 147 11.22 -12.11 23.88
N GLU A 148 12.37 -11.67 23.38
CA GLU A 148 12.49 -11.05 22.06
C GLU A 148 12.15 -12.04 20.96
N LYS A 149 11.41 -11.57 19.98
CA LYS A 149 11.03 -12.28 18.77
C LYS A 149 11.37 -11.42 17.55
N SER A 150 11.93 -12.04 16.53
CA SER A 150 12.25 -11.42 15.24
C SER A 150 11.43 -12.08 14.14
N ILE A 151 10.95 -11.29 13.18
CA ILE A 151 10.28 -11.81 11.98
C ILE A 151 11.24 -12.73 11.20
N TYR A 152 12.52 -12.41 11.17
CA TYR A 152 13.53 -13.15 10.39
C TYR A 152 13.92 -14.50 11.01
N GLU A 153 13.66 -14.70 12.30
CA GLU A 153 13.87 -15.98 12.99
C GLU A 153 12.73 -16.98 12.75
N ILE A 154 11.59 -16.55 12.23
CA ILE A 154 10.46 -17.41 11.95
C ILE A 154 10.80 -18.31 10.75
N LYS A 155 10.62 -19.63 10.91
CA LYS A 155 10.96 -20.60 9.86
C LYS A 155 9.82 -20.86 8.86
N ALA A 156 8.61 -20.37 9.14
CA ALA A 156 7.48 -20.55 8.23
C ALA A 156 7.74 -19.92 6.86
N PRO A 157 7.34 -20.60 5.76
CA PRO A 157 7.52 -20.09 4.41
C PRO A 157 6.60 -18.90 4.08
N VAL A 158 5.50 -18.74 4.80
CA VAL A 158 4.61 -17.58 4.67
C VAL A 158 4.43 -16.97 6.05
N ILE A 159 4.65 -15.65 6.15
CA ILE A 159 4.47 -14.90 7.38
C ILE A 159 3.46 -13.79 7.15
N VAL A 160 2.49 -13.70 8.04
CA VAL A 160 1.59 -12.54 8.13
C VAL A 160 2.10 -11.60 9.20
N VAL A 161 2.44 -10.38 8.82
CA VAL A 161 2.72 -9.30 9.78
C VAL A 161 1.40 -8.54 10.01
N PHE A 162 0.88 -8.64 11.20
CA PHE A 162 -0.41 -8.06 11.58
C PHE A 162 -0.19 -6.92 12.59
N MET A 163 -0.43 -5.69 12.17
CA MET A 163 -0.33 -4.53 13.03
C MET A 163 -1.72 -4.10 13.48
N TYR A 164 -1.91 -3.98 14.78
CA TYR A 164 -3.22 -3.71 15.37
C TYR A 164 -3.12 -2.84 16.63
N SER A 165 -4.18 -2.12 16.91
CA SER A 165 -4.40 -1.44 18.19
C SER A 165 -5.62 -2.06 18.88
N PRO A 166 -5.54 -2.39 20.18
CA PRO A 166 -6.70 -2.84 20.95
C PRO A 166 -7.90 -1.88 20.92
N ASP A 167 -7.66 -0.57 20.81
CA ASP A 167 -8.70 0.45 20.76
C ASP A 167 -9.31 0.64 19.36
N CYS A 168 -8.77 -0.01 18.35
CA CYS A 168 -9.25 0.10 16.98
C CYS A 168 -10.50 -0.79 16.79
N GLU A 169 -11.63 -0.19 16.43
CA GLU A 169 -12.91 -0.91 16.24
C GLU A 169 -12.81 -2.00 15.15
N HIS A 170 -12.11 -1.72 14.05
CA HIS A 170 -11.89 -2.73 13.00
C HIS A 170 -11.00 -3.86 13.48
N CYS A 171 -9.97 -3.57 14.28
CA CYS A 171 -9.11 -4.61 14.87
C CYS A 171 -9.90 -5.55 15.79
N GLN A 172 -10.82 -5.01 16.57
CA GLN A 172 -11.69 -5.80 17.44
C GLN A 172 -12.63 -6.70 16.64
N LYS A 173 -13.21 -6.20 15.53
CA LYS A 173 -14.09 -6.97 14.65
C LYS A 173 -13.35 -8.11 13.93
N ASP A 174 -12.13 -7.86 13.49
CA ASP A 174 -11.37 -8.83 12.70
C ASP A 174 -10.60 -9.84 13.55
N ALA A 175 -10.43 -9.59 14.86
CA ALA A 175 -9.57 -10.36 15.74
C ALA A 175 -9.91 -11.88 15.78
N ASP A 176 -11.18 -12.23 15.92
CA ASP A 176 -11.62 -13.62 15.99
C ASP A 176 -11.43 -14.33 14.64
N GLU A 177 -11.67 -13.63 13.54
CA GLU A 177 -11.45 -14.15 12.20
C GLU A 177 -9.95 -14.37 11.91
N ILE A 178 -9.10 -13.45 12.33
CA ILE A 178 -7.63 -13.57 12.27
C ILE A 178 -7.16 -14.81 13.04
N GLN A 179 -7.67 -15.03 14.26
CA GLN A 179 -7.35 -16.22 15.04
C GLN A 179 -7.85 -17.51 14.37
N ARG A 180 -9.05 -17.49 13.78
CA ARG A 180 -9.61 -18.62 13.06
C ARG A 180 -8.75 -18.99 11.83
N ILE A 181 -8.36 -18.00 11.06
CA ILE A 181 -7.49 -18.18 9.88
C ILE A 181 -6.14 -18.76 10.31
N TYR A 182 -5.51 -18.20 11.34
CA TYR A 182 -4.26 -18.73 11.86
C TYR A 182 -4.38 -20.21 12.26
N THR A 183 -5.40 -20.57 13.03
CA THR A 183 -5.61 -21.95 13.48
C THR A 183 -5.73 -22.92 12.31
N LYS A 184 -6.37 -22.50 11.20
CA LYS A 184 -6.52 -23.31 9.97
C LYS A 184 -5.21 -23.49 9.20
N TRP A 185 -4.30 -22.51 9.27
CA TRP A 185 -3.15 -22.45 8.37
C TRP A 185 -1.78 -22.65 9.03
N LYS A 186 -1.66 -22.56 10.36
CA LYS A 186 -0.38 -22.70 11.09
C LYS A 186 0.35 -24.00 10.76
N ASP A 187 -0.34 -25.13 10.70
CA ASP A 187 0.24 -26.43 10.41
C ASP A 187 0.49 -26.65 8.90
N LYS A 188 0.13 -25.66 8.07
CA LYS A 188 0.34 -25.66 6.62
C LYS A 188 1.48 -24.74 6.18
N GLY A 189 2.24 -24.18 7.13
CA GLY A 189 3.40 -23.35 6.85
C GLY A 189 3.14 -21.85 6.88
N VAL A 190 2.08 -21.41 7.54
CA VAL A 190 1.78 -19.98 7.77
C VAL A 190 2.01 -19.63 9.24
N GLU A 191 2.79 -18.60 9.51
CA GLU A 191 2.95 -18.05 10.86
C GLU A 191 2.46 -16.59 10.88
N PHE A 192 1.90 -16.18 12.02
CA PHE A 192 1.48 -14.79 12.23
C PHE A 192 2.40 -14.13 13.24
N TYR A 193 2.88 -12.96 12.89
CA TYR A 193 3.66 -12.07 13.75
C TYR A 193 2.87 -10.78 13.95
N ALA A 194 2.18 -10.72 15.09
CA ALA A 194 1.30 -9.60 15.41
C ALA A 194 2.03 -8.56 16.27
N ILE A 195 1.90 -7.30 15.91
CA ILE A 195 2.55 -6.17 16.57
C ILE A 195 1.45 -5.24 17.12
N ALA A 196 1.35 -5.18 18.45
CA ALA A 196 0.46 -4.21 19.10
C ALA A 196 1.09 -2.81 19.08
N VAL A 197 0.26 -1.82 18.72
CA VAL A 197 0.66 -0.42 18.58
C VAL A 197 -0.31 0.50 19.29
N ASN A 198 0.16 1.71 19.65
CA ASN A 198 -0.67 2.75 20.27
C ASN A 198 -1.49 2.24 21.47
N THR A 199 -0.88 1.44 22.33
CA THR A 199 -1.55 0.79 23.47
C THR A 199 -0.60 0.67 24.67
N THR A 200 -1.11 0.17 25.77
CA THR A 200 -0.35 -0.17 26.96
C THR A 200 -0.13 -1.69 27.06
N ASP A 201 0.87 -2.12 27.84
CA ASP A 201 1.11 -3.55 28.09
C ASP A 201 -0.13 -4.26 28.69
N ALA A 202 -0.87 -3.58 29.55
CA ALA A 202 -2.07 -4.13 30.18
C ALA A 202 -3.20 -4.35 29.17
N GLU A 203 -3.50 -3.37 28.34
CA GLU A 203 -4.53 -3.44 27.28
C GLU A 203 -4.17 -4.50 26.23
N TRP A 204 -2.91 -4.51 25.80
CA TRP A 204 -2.39 -5.51 24.88
C TRP A 204 -2.59 -6.95 25.40
N ARG A 205 -2.21 -7.22 26.65
CA ARG A 205 -2.43 -8.54 27.28
C ARG A 205 -3.90 -8.89 27.43
N ALA A 206 -4.73 -7.93 27.79
CA ALA A 206 -6.17 -8.12 27.89
C ALA A 206 -6.77 -8.50 26.53
N PHE A 207 -6.34 -7.84 25.44
CA PHE A 207 -6.79 -8.10 24.07
C PHE A 207 -6.40 -9.52 23.60
N ILE A 208 -5.13 -9.92 23.81
CA ILE A 208 -4.66 -11.29 23.51
C ILE A 208 -5.51 -12.34 24.22
N ASN A 209 -5.78 -12.12 25.51
CA ASN A 209 -6.55 -13.06 26.33
C ASN A 209 -8.03 -13.13 25.90
N LEU A 210 -8.63 -11.98 25.58
CA LEU A 210 -10.03 -11.87 25.12
C LEU A 210 -10.25 -12.67 23.83
N HIS A 211 -9.38 -12.47 22.82
CA HIS A 211 -9.47 -13.11 21.52
C HIS A 211 -8.71 -14.45 21.42
N LYS A 212 -8.10 -14.89 22.54
CA LYS A 212 -7.37 -16.17 22.65
C LYS A 212 -6.30 -16.34 21.57
N PHE A 213 -5.55 -15.29 21.28
CA PHE A 213 -4.50 -15.33 20.28
C PHE A 213 -3.42 -16.34 20.63
N THR A 214 -3.08 -17.24 19.70
CA THR A 214 -2.09 -18.31 19.88
C THR A 214 -0.85 -18.16 18.97
N PHE A 215 -0.85 -17.18 18.10
CA PHE A 215 0.29 -16.80 17.25
C PHE A 215 1.29 -15.90 17.98
N ILE A 216 2.39 -15.58 17.34
CA ILE A 216 3.42 -14.70 17.91
C ILE A 216 2.84 -13.30 18.06
N ASN A 217 2.74 -12.82 19.29
CA ASN A 217 2.33 -11.46 19.62
C ASN A 217 3.51 -10.72 20.26
N VAL A 218 3.77 -9.50 19.80
CA VAL A 218 4.79 -8.64 20.36
C VAL A 218 4.24 -7.24 20.62
N PHE A 219 4.91 -6.53 21.52
CA PHE A 219 4.59 -5.16 21.86
C PHE A 219 5.84 -4.29 21.84
N ASP A 220 5.77 -3.18 21.11
CA ASP A 220 6.78 -2.12 21.12
C ASP A 220 6.16 -0.84 21.68
N PRO A 221 6.42 -0.50 22.95
CA PRO A 221 5.85 0.68 23.59
C PRO A 221 6.31 2.00 22.95
N THR A 222 7.36 1.95 22.11
CA THR A 222 7.89 3.13 21.43
C THR A 222 7.27 3.36 20.05
N ASN A 223 6.52 2.39 19.53
CA ASN A 223 5.98 2.33 18.17
C ASN A 223 7.04 2.54 17.05
N ARG A 224 8.34 2.49 17.38
CA ARG A 224 9.42 2.73 16.41
C ARG A 224 9.50 1.67 15.34
N ALA A 225 9.19 0.43 15.71
CA ALA A 225 9.20 -0.69 14.79
C ALA A 225 8.26 -0.47 13.61
N ILE A 226 7.17 0.26 13.82
CA ILE A 226 6.14 0.51 12.82
C ILE A 226 6.47 1.74 12.00
N TYR A 227 6.62 2.89 12.64
CA TYR A 227 6.86 4.15 11.93
C TYR A 227 8.22 4.24 11.25
N ALA A 228 9.23 3.49 11.75
CA ALA A 228 10.57 3.49 11.17
C ALA A 228 10.82 2.35 10.16
N LYS A 229 9.97 1.31 10.13
CA LYS A 229 10.21 0.10 9.33
C LYS A 229 9.07 -0.26 8.39
N TYR A 230 7.86 -0.31 8.92
CA TYR A 230 6.63 -0.41 8.13
C TYR A 230 5.89 0.90 8.29
N TYR A 231 5.69 1.62 7.21
CA TYR A 231 4.91 2.83 7.29
C TYR A 231 3.43 2.46 7.47
N VAL A 232 2.86 2.70 8.65
CA VAL A 232 1.50 2.32 9.02
C VAL A 232 0.71 3.55 9.43
N ASP A 233 -0.23 3.98 8.59
CA ASP A 233 -1.09 5.13 8.85
C ASP A 233 -2.35 4.76 9.65
N VAL A 234 -2.85 3.55 9.43
CA VAL A 234 -4.10 3.05 10.02
C VAL A 234 -3.95 1.61 10.49
N THR A 235 -4.77 1.22 11.47
CA THR A 235 -4.88 -0.17 11.92
C THR A 235 -6.30 -0.68 11.69
N PRO A 236 -6.50 -1.99 11.43
CA PRO A 236 -5.49 -3.02 11.26
C PRO A 236 -4.74 -2.89 9.92
N GLU A 237 -3.47 -3.26 9.89
CA GLU A 237 -2.74 -3.42 8.65
C GLU A 237 -2.11 -4.80 8.56
N LEU A 238 -2.23 -5.43 7.39
CA LEU A 238 -1.78 -6.79 7.12
C LEU A 238 -0.79 -6.80 5.97
N TYR A 239 0.40 -7.35 6.21
CA TYR A 239 1.40 -7.68 5.21
C TYR A 239 1.56 -9.19 5.12
N VAL A 240 1.77 -9.72 3.92
CA VAL A 240 2.16 -11.11 3.72
C VAL A 240 3.56 -11.16 3.15
N LEU A 241 4.44 -11.89 3.82
CA LEU A 241 5.83 -12.12 3.41
C LEU A 241 5.99 -13.55 2.91
N ASP A 242 6.75 -13.72 1.82
CA ASP A 242 7.14 -15.02 1.31
C ASP A 242 8.32 -15.64 2.10
N LYS A 243 8.80 -16.81 1.67
CA LYS A 243 9.95 -17.50 2.28
C LYS A 243 11.25 -16.69 2.28
N ASN A 244 11.37 -15.72 1.38
CA ASN A 244 12.51 -14.79 1.29
C ASN A 244 12.30 -13.52 2.11
N ARG A 245 11.17 -13.42 2.81
CA ARG A 245 10.70 -12.20 3.51
C ARG A 245 10.36 -11.06 2.54
N THR A 246 10.07 -11.34 1.28
CA THR A 246 9.56 -10.36 0.33
C THR A 246 8.09 -10.08 0.60
N ILE A 247 7.70 -8.82 0.60
CA ILE A 247 6.29 -8.41 0.71
C ILE A 247 5.57 -8.81 -0.59
N VAL A 248 4.65 -9.76 -0.50
CA VAL A 248 3.89 -10.29 -1.65
C VAL A 248 2.44 -9.81 -1.67
N ALA A 249 1.96 -9.28 -0.54
CA ALA A 249 0.67 -8.64 -0.44
C ALA A 249 0.64 -7.70 0.78
N LYS A 250 -0.17 -6.64 0.71
CA LYS A 250 -0.37 -5.67 1.78
C LYS A 250 -1.75 -5.00 1.64
N ASN A 251 -2.15 -4.22 2.63
CA ASN A 251 -3.43 -3.51 2.66
C ASN A 251 -4.61 -4.47 2.43
N LEU A 252 -4.58 -5.60 3.13
CA LEU A 252 -5.55 -6.69 2.99
C LEU A 252 -6.61 -6.64 4.08
N HIS A 253 -7.80 -7.11 3.74
CA HIS A 253 -8.77 -7.56 4.73
C HIS A 253 -8.54 -9.03 5.08
N ALA A 254 -8.98 -9.46 6.26
CA ALA A 254 -8.77 -10.83 6.73
C ALA A 254 -9.24 -11.91 5.73
N GLU A 255 -10.39 -11.68 5.08
CA GLU A 255 -10.99 -12.61 4.11
C GLU A 255 -10.12 -12.85 2.86
N GLN A 256 -9.19 -11.95 2.55
CA GLN A 256 -8.31 -12.05 1.38
C GLN A 256 -7.07 -12.91 1.64
N LEU A 257 -6.72 -13.16 2.90
CA LEU A 257 -5.48 -13.82 3.31
C LEU A 257 -5.37 -15.25 2.75
N GLU A 258 -6.44 -16.05 2.84
CA GLU A 258 -6.40 -17.46 2.45
C GLU A 258 -6.02 -17.66 0.98
N ALA A 259 -6.54 -16.83 0.08
CA ALA A 259 -6.21 -16.88 -1.35
C ALA A 259 -4.72 -16.58 -1.61
N ILE A 260 -4.14 -15.67 -0.82
CA ILE A 260 -2.71 -15.35 -0.91
C ILE A 260 -1.88 -16.53 -0.39
N PHE A 261 -2.27 -17.16 0.73
CA PHE A 261 -1.57 -18.33 1.27
C PHE A 261 -1.54 -19.48 0.26
N GLU A 262 -2.68 -19.82 -0.34
CA GLU A 262 -2.74 -20.85 -1.36
C GLU A 262 -1.80 -20.56 -2.54
N LYS A 263 -1.77 -19.32 -3.00
CA LYS A 263 -0.89 -18.89 -4.09
C LYS A 263 0.58 -19.02 -3.71
N GLU A 264 0.98 -18.56 -2.53
CA GLU A 264 2.39 -18.56 -2.12
C GLU A 264 2.89 -19.96 -1.76
N LEU A 265 2.07 -20.78 -1.11
CA LEU A 265 2.44 -22.16 -0.78
C LEU A 265 2.53 -23.07 -2.01
N ARG A 266 1.79 -22.79 -3.11
CA ARG A 266 1.94 -23.52 -4.38
C ARG A 266 3.28 -23.26 -5.09
N LYS A 267 4.03 -22.25 -4.70
CA LYS A 267 5.35 -21.91 -5.27
C LYS A 267 6.51 -22.65 -4.58
N LEU A 268 6.23 -23.39 -3.52
CA LEU A 268 7.22 -24.15 -2.73
C LEU A 268 7.48 -25.51 -3.33
#